data_0de797de915e03775afcd893a9037c26
#
_entry.id   0de797de915e03775afcd893a9037c26
#
_cell.length_a   1.000
_cell.length_b   1.000
_cell.length_c   1.000
_cell.angle_alpha   90.00
_cell.angle_beta   90.00
_cell.angle_gamma   90.00
#
_symmetry.space_group_name_H-M   'P 1'
#
loop_
_entity.id
_entity.type
_entity.pdbx_description
1 polymer ?
#
loop_
_entity_poly.entity_id
_entity_poly.type
_entity_poly.pdbx_seq_one_letter_code
_entity_poly.pdbx_strand_id
1 'polypeptide(L)'
;MNDEAQPNQSPLFNFLDERLFKSRSISIFGQINEKTARSVTEKLLALAADSDDPITLFISSPGGHVESGDVIYDMIKFIKPIVRVVGTGWVASAATNIYLAAKKENRFSLPNTRYLVHQPSGGSQGDATDIKIQAEQIVKTKARVNKIIADETGRPLEQVERDTDRDYWMSVDEAIEYGIVEKTITSFADLES
;
A
#
# COMPACT_ATOMS: atom_id res chain seq x y z
N MET A 1 -3.17 -41.22 -3.99
CA MET A 1 -3.23 -40.35 -2.79
C MET A 1 -1.81 -39.80 -2.62
N ASN A 2 -1.54 -38.62 -3.17
CA ASN A 2 -0.26 -37.95 -2.96
C ASN A 2 -0.44 -37.01 -1.77
N ASP A 3 0.15 -37.40 -0.65
CA ASP A 3 0.34 -36.56 0.52
C ASP A 3 1.35 -35.47 0.13
N GLU A 4 0.88 -34.32 -0.30
CA GLU A 4 1.70 -33.11 -0.39
C GLU A 4 1.99 -32.67 1.05
N ALA A 5 3.15 -33.07 1.56
CA ALA A 5 3.67 -32.62 2.82
C ALA A 5 3.75 -31.08 2.81
N GLN A 6 2.97 -30.42 3.67
CA GLN A 6 3.09 -29.00 3.91
C GLN A 6 4.54 -28.67 4.28
N PRO A 7 5.13 -27.59 3.74
CA PRO A 7 6.49 -27.23 4.08
C PRO A 7 6.57 -26.98 5.59
N ASN A 8 7.38 -27.77 6.26
CA ASN A 8 7.66 -27.69 7.68
C ASN A 8 8.23 -26.29 7.96
N GLN A 9 7.41 -25.36 8.44
CA GLN A 9 7.87 -24.01 8.78
C GLN A 9 8.94 -24.13 9.87
N SER A 10 10.12 -23.54 9.61
CA SER A 10 11.23 -23.63 10.58
C SER A 10 10.85 -22.96 11.91
N PRO A 11 11.35 -23.44 13.06
CA PRO A 11 11.11 -22.81 14.37
C PRO A 11 11.44 -21.30 14.40
N LEU A 12 12.43 -20.89 13.61
CA LEU A 12 12.79 -19.47 13.46
C LEU A 12 11.71 -18.65 12.77
N PHE A 13 11.03 -19.21 11.77
CA PHE A 13 9.94 -18.54 11.08
C PHE A 13 8.76 -18.27 12.04
N ASN A 14 8.37 -19.27 12.82
CA ASN A 14 7.34 -19.12 13.84
C ASN A 14 7.69 -18.06 14.90
N PHE A 15 8.96 -18.00 15.32
CA PHE A 15 9.44 -17.00 16.28
C PHE A 15 9.35 -15.58 15.72
N LEU A 16 9.73 -15.35 14.46
CA LEU A 16 9.65 -14.04 13.83
C LEU A 16 8.20 -13.59 13.66
N ASP A 17 7.32 -14.46 13.19
CA ASP A 17 5.90 -14.15 13.03
C ASP A 17 5.24 -13.81 14.39
N GLU A 18 5.57 -14.56 15.45
CA GLU A 18 5.10 -14.27 16.81
C GLU A 18 5.58 -12.88 17.31
N ARG A 19 6.83 -12.53 17.04
CA ARG A 19 7.38 -11.22 17.43
C ARG A 19 6.74 -10.08 16.65
N LEU A 20 6.56 -10.25 15.35
CA LEU A 20 5.87 -9.26 14.50
C LEU A 20 4.41 -9.09 14.93
N PHE A 21 3.72 -10.18 15.25
CA PHE A 21 2.35 -10.12 15.76
C PHE A 21 2.29 -9.36 17.09
N LYS A 22 3.15 -9.70 18.07
CA LYS A 22 3.21 -9.02 19.37
C LYS A 22 3.57 -7.54 19.26
N SER A 23 4.42 -7.16 18.31
CA SER A 23 4.74 -5.76 18.02
C SER A 23 3.70 -5.05 17.16
N ARG A 24 2.62 -5.75 16.79
CA ARG A 24 1.56 -5.25 15.92
C ARG A 24 2.09 -4.65 14.62
N SER A 25 3.11 -5.30 14.06
CA SER A 25 3.83 -4.82 12.87
C SER A 25 3.59 -5.73 11.68
N ILE A 26 3.28 -5.13 10.54
CA ILE A 26 3.13 -5.80 9.24
C ILE A 26 4.14 -5.19 8.27
N SER A 27 4.71 -6.01 7.39
CA SER A 27 5.60 -5.53 6.33
C SER A 27 5.06 -5.90 4.94
N ILE A 28 5.10 -4.93 4.02
CA ILE A 28 4.84 -5.11 2.59
C ILE A 28 6.15 -4.81 1.86
N PHE A 29 6.83 -5.86 1.41
CA PHE A 29 8.08 -5.75 0.65
C PHE A 29 7.94 -6.43 -0.70
N GLY A 30 8.47 -5.78 -1.75
CA GLY A 30 8.40 -6.29 -3.11
C GLY A 30 7.05 -6.03 -3.79
N GLN A 31 6.72 -6.85 -4.77
CA GLN A 31 5.57 -6.61 -5.66
C GLN A 31 4.22 -6.87 -4.99
N ILE A 32 3.26 -5.97 -5.25
CA ILE A 32 1.86 -6.15 -4.85
C ILE A 32 1.19 -7.13 -5.81
N ASN A 33 0.66 -8.22 -5.25
CA ASN A 33 -0.09 -9.25 -5.97
C ASN A 33 -1.15 -9.88 -5.03
N GLU A 34 -1.92 -10.83 -5.53
CA GLU A 34 -2.98 -11.50 -4.77
C GLU A 34 -2.47 -12.19 -3.50
N LYS A 35 -1.28 -12.81 -3.55
CA LYS A 35 -0.66 -13.47 -2.39
C LYS A 35 -0.29 -12.45 -1.31
N THR A 36 0.26 -11.31 -1.71
CA THR A 36 0.57 -10.19 -0.81
C THR A 36 -0.70 -9.64 -0.19
N ALA A 37 -1.73 -9.37 -1.00
CA ALA A 37 -3.01 -8.83 -0.54
C ALA A 37 -3.67 -9.77 0.48
N ARG A 38 -3.73 -11.08 0.19
CA ARG A 38 -4.24 -12.09 1.10
C ARG A 38 -3.50 -12.10 2.43
N SER A 39 -2.17 -12.22 2.40
CA SER A 39 -1.33 -12.27 3.60
C SER A 39 -1.47 -11.04 4.49
N VAL A 40 -1.51 -9.84 3.89
CA VAL A 40 -1.66 -8.58 4.63
C VAL A 40 -3.07 -8.49 5.23
N THR A 41 -4.11 -8.84 4.46
CA THR A 41 -5.50 -8.85 4.93
C THR A 41 -5.69 -9.79 6.13
N GLU A 42 -5.17 -11.01 6.04
CA GLU A 42 -5.25 -11.99 7.14
C GLU A 42 -4.58 -11.46 8.41
N LYS A 43 -3.42 -10.78 8.29
CA LYS A 43 -2.70 -10.16 9.42
C LYS A 43 -3.47 -8.98 10.00
N LEU A 44 -4.01 -8.09 9.15
CA LEU A 44 -4.83 -6.96 9.60
C LEU A 44 -6.05 -7.43 10.39
N LEU A 45 -6.76 -8.43 9.90
CA LEU A 45 -7.92 -9.02 10.58
C LEU A 45 -7.54 -9.68 11.89
N ALA A 46 -6.44 -10.45 11.93
CA ALA A 46 -5.98 -11.10 13.16
C ALA A 46 -5.59 -10.08 14.24
N LEU A 47 -4.86 -9.02 13.86
CA LEU A 47 -4.49 -7.95 14.79
C LEU A 47 -5.70 -7.13 15.24
N ALA A 48 -6.66 -6.88 14.36
CA ALA A 48 -7.89 -6.18 14.71
C ALA A 48 -8.81 -7.00 15.63
N ALA A 49 -8.76 -8.32 15.54
CA ALA A 49 -9.48 -9.22 16.45
C ALA A 49 -8.81 -9.35 17.83
N ASP A 50 -7.49 -9.10 17.90
CA ASP A 50 -6.71 -9.17 19.13
C ASP A 50 -6.92 -7.93 20.03
N SER A 51 -6.74 -6.72 19.51
CA SER A 51 -7.02 -5.46 20.22
C SER A 51 -7.26 -4.27 19.29
N ASP A 52 -7.71 -3.14 19.85
CA ASP A 52 -7.85 -1.86 19.16
C ASP A 52 -6.56 -1.02 19.12
N ASP A 53 -5.44 -1.54 19.66
CA ASP A 53 -4.16 -0.83 19.66
C ASP A 53 -3.68 -0.57 18.21
N PRO A 54 -2.90 0.49 17.98
CA PRO A 54 -2.41 0.82 16.64
C PRO A 54 -1.60 -0.30 15.99
N ILE A 55 -1.77 -0.46 14.68
CA ILE A 55 -1.00 -1.38 13.82
C ILE A 55 0.00 -0.56 13.01
N THR A 56 1.27 -0.99 12.97
CA THR A 56 2.29 -0.34 12.14
C THR A 56 2.55 -1.14 10.87
N LEU A 57 2.40 -0.51 9.72
CA LEU A 57 2.61 -1.10 8.40
C LEU A 57 3.84 -0.49 7.73
N PHE A 58 4.89 -1.28 7.55
CA PHE A 58 6.10 -0.87 6.83
C PHE A 58 5.96 -1.22 5.35
N ILE A 59 6.23 -0.26 4.45
CA ILE A 59 6.04 -0.44 3.01
C ILE A 59 7.34 -0.12 2.27
N SER A 60 7.83 -1.11 1.48
CA SER A 60 8.88 -0.95 0.48
C SER A 60 8.50 -1.74 -0.77
N SER A 61 7.89 -1.07 -1.74
CA SER A 61 7.27 -1.77 -2.87
C SER A 61 7.27 -0.93 -4.16
N PRO A 62 7.57 -1.56 -5.31
CA PRO A 62 7.40 -0.93 -6.62
C PRO A 62 5.93 -0.80 -7.05
N GLY A 63 4.99 -1.31 -6.26
CA GLY A 63 3.61 -1.47 -6.66
C GLY A 63 3.33 -2.82 -7.31
N GLY A 64 2.36 -2.87 -8.21
CA GLY A 64 1.96 -4.09 -8.91
C GLY A 64 0.48 -4.10 -9.25
N HIS A 65 -0.21 -5.20 -8.95
CA HIS A 65 -1.62 -5.41 -9.30
C HIS A 65 -2.54 -4.45 -8.54
N VAL A 66 -3.26 -3.61 -9.27
CA VAL A 66 -4.05 -2.51 -8.70
C VAL A 66 -5.16 -3.03 -7.79
N GLU A 67 -5.92 -4.04 -8.22
CA GLU A 67 -7.01 -4.61 -7.44
C GLU A 67 -6.51 -5.26 -6.14
N SER A 68 -5.30 -5.82 -6.14
CA SER A 68 -4.65 -6.30 -4.92
C SER A 68 -4.27 -5.16 -3.99
N GLY A 69 -3.88 -4.01 -4.54
CA GLY A 69 -3.66 -2.79 -3.78
C GLY A 69 -4.95 -2.26 -3.16
N ASP A 70 -6.04 -2.27 -3.92
CA ASP A 70 -7.37 -1.84 -3.46
C ASP A 70 -7.87 -2.71 -2.29
N VAL A 71 -7.66 -4.03 -2.35
CA VAL A 71 -8.01 -4.94 -1.24
C VAL A 71 -7.33 -4.51 0.06
N ILE A 72 -6.03 -4.18 0.01
CA ILE A 72 -5.28 -3.75 1.20
C ILE A 72 -5.75 -2.36 1.64
N TYR A 73 -5.94 -1.43 0.70
CA TYR A 73 -6.44 -0.08 0.96
C TYR A 73 -7.78 -0.11 1.71
N ASP A 74 -8.75 -0.85 1.15
CA ASP A 74 -10.08 -0.96 1.74
C ASP A 74 -10.02 -1.63 3.12
N MET A 75 -9.18 -2.66 3.29
CA MET A 75 -9.04 -3.34 4.56
C MET A 75 -8.45 -2.44 5.65
N ILE A 76 -7.47 -1.61 5.33
CA ILE A 76 -6.91 -0.61 6.27
C ILE A 76 -8.00 0.36 6.73
N LYS A 77 -8.88 0.78 5.82
CA LYS A 77 -10.00 1.69 6.15
C LYS A 77 -11.15 0.99 6.86
N PHE A 78 -11.32 -0.31 6.67
CA PHE A 78 -12.43 -1.09 7.22
C PHE A 78 -12.23 -1.48 8.68
N ILE A 79 -11.00 -1.81 9.09
CA ILE A 79 -10.71 -2.27 10.46
C ILE A 79 -10.79 -1.11 11.46
N LYS A 80 -11.07 -1.43 12.74
CA LYS A 80 -11.22 -0.45 13.81
C LYS A 80 -9.88 0.12 14.30
N PRO A 81 -8.80 -0.68 14.49
CA PRO A 81 -7.50 -0.17 14.91
C PRO A 81 -6.94 0.89 13.97
N ILE A 82 -6.27 1.89 14.54
CA ILE A 82 -5.52 2.87 13.75
C ILE A 82 -4.35 2.17 13.05
N VAL A 83 -4.21 2.41 11.74
CA VAL A 83 -3.05 1.94 10.99
C VAL A 83 -2.10 3.10 10.76
N ARG A 84 -0.86 2.96 11.25
CA ARG A 84 0.27 3.84 10.96
C ARG A 84 1.06 3.24 9.80
N VAL A 85 1.42 4.04 8.82
CA VAL A 85 2.23 3.56 7.68
C VAL A 85 3.60 4.21 7.70
N VAL A 86 4.63 3.42 7.44
CA VAL A 86 6.02 3.87 7.37
C VAL A 86 6.59 3.48 6.01
N GLY A 87 6.87 4.48 5.17
CA GLY A 87 7.55 4.26 3.89
C GLY A 87 9.06 4.06 4.09
N THR A 88 9.64 3.09 3.38
CA THR A 88 11.08 2.84 3.37
C THR A 88 11.56 2.41 1.98
N GLY A 89 12.74 2.87 1.55
CA GLY A 89 13.32 2.61 0.24
C GLY A 89 12.49 3.23 -0.89
N TRP A 90 11.39 2.61 -1.27
CA TRP A 90 10.46 3.17 -2.26
C TRP A 90 9.02 2.76 -1.99
N VAL A 91 8.10 3.67 -2.26
CA VAL A 91 6.65 3.46 -2.20
C VAL A 91 6.08 3.93 -3.53
N ALA A 92 5.77 3.00 -4.42
CA ALA A 92 5.47 3.34 -5.80
C ALA A 92 4.16 2.72 -6.31
N SER A 93 3.44 3.46 -7.17
CA SER A 93 2.28 2.95 -7.89
C SER A 93 1.18 2.44 -6.92
N ALA A 94 0.70 1.20 -7.07
CA ALA A 94 -0.30 0.61 -6.16
C ALA A 94 0.11 0.65 -4.67
N ALA A 95 1.42 0.64 -4.36
CA ALA A 95 1.88 0.78 -2.98
C ALA A 95 1.66 2.19 -2.42
N THR A 96 1.71 3.23 -3.26
CA THR A 96 1.36 4.59 -2.84
C THR A 96 -0.11 4.70 -2.47
N ASN A 97 -1.00 4.02 -3.20
CA ASN A 97 -2.42 3.97 -2.84
C ASN A 97 -2.62 3.28 -1.48
N ILE A 98 -1.95 2.14 -1.24
CA ILE A 98 -1.99 1.47 0.07
C ILE A 98 -1.51 2.41 1.18
N TYR A 99 -0.42 3.13 0.93
CA TYR A 99 0.14 4.09 1.89
C TYR A 99 -0.85 5.20 2.23
N LEU A 100 -1.59 5.68 1.23
CA LEU A 100 -2.62 6.70 1.38
C LEU A 100 -3.87 6.24 2.14
N ALA A 101 -4.06 4.93 2.39
CA ALA A 101 -5.18 4.43 3.16
C ALA A 101 -5.14 4.86 4.64
N ALA A 102 -3.96 5.07 5.20
CA ALA A 102 -3.82 5.63 6.53
C ALA A 102 -4.23 7.11 6.55
N LYS A 103 -4.75 7.59 7.68
CA LYS A 103 -4.98 9.02 7.86
C LYS A 103 -3.67 9.79 7.76
N LYS A 104 -3.72 11.04 7.30
CA LYS A 104 -2.53 11.85 7.02
C LYS A 104 -1.56 11.91 8.21
N GLU A 105 -2.06 12.13 9.42
CA GLU A 105 -1.29 12.18 10.67
C GLU A 105 -0.57 10.86 11.02
N ASN A 106 -0.91 9.77 10.34
CA ASN A 106 -0.34 8.43 10.52
C ASN A 106 0.54 7.98 9.34
N ARG A 107 0.99 8.90 8.49
CA ARG A 107 1.82 8.62 7.30
C ARG A 107 3.25 9.10 7.53
N PHE A 108 4.13 8.17 7.84
CA PHE A 108 5.53 8.42 8.19
C PHE A 108 6.48 7.94 7.09
N SER A 109 7.65 8.55 6.98
CA SER A 109 8.68 8.15 6.02
C SER A 109 10.06 8.05 6.68
N LEU A 110 10.84 7.05 6.29
CA LEU A 110 12.27 7.05 6.56
C LEU A 110 13.00 7.98 5.57
N PRO A 111 14.17 8.57 5.94
CA PRO A 111 14.79 9.67 5.20
C PRO A 111 15.15 9.36 3.73
N ASN A 112 15.47 8.12 3.40
CA ASN A 112 15.95 7.72 2.07
C ASN A 112 14.85 7.12 1.19
N THR A 113 13.58 7.36 1.51
CA THR A 113 12.44 6.82 0.77
C THR A 113 12.16 7.67 -0.48
N ARG A 114 11.72 7.02 -1.54
CA ARG A 114 11.21 7.68 -2.75
C ARG A 114 9.76 7.27 -2.99
N TYR A 115 8.99 8.20 -3.49
CA TYR A 115 7.56 8.01 -3.79
C TYR A 115 7.30 8.15 -5.29
N LEU A 116 6.39 7.34 -5.82
CA LEU A 116 5.95 7.44 -7.21
C LEU A 116 4.44 7.38 -7.31
N VAL A 117 3.87 8.34 -8.02
CA VAL A 117 2.50 8.27 -8.52
C VAL A 117 2.50 8.24 -10.04
N HIS A 118 1.65 7.43 -10.62
CA HIS A 118 1.42 7.37 -12.06
C HIS A 118 0.08 6.70 -12.38
N GLN A 119 -0.41 6.87 -13.61
CA GLN A 119 -1.60 6.19 -14.06
C GLN A 119 -1.41 4.67 -14.12
N PRO A 120 -2.46 3.87 -13.90
CA PRO A 120 -2.38 2.43 -14.06
C PRO A 120 -2.02 2.08 -15.51
N SER A 121 -1.14 1.11 -15.67
CA SER A 121 -0.80 0.52 -16.96
C SER A 121 -1.47 -0.83 -17.11
N GLY A 122 -1.92 -1.16 -18.30
CA GLY A 122 -2.54 -2.44 -18.61
C GLY A 122 -2.57 -2.66 -20.12
N GLY A 123 -2.89 -3.88 -20.52
CA GLY A 123 -3.08 -4.25 -21.92
C GLY A 123 -4.10 -5.37 -22.03
N SER A 124 -4.68 -5.54 -23.21
CA SER A 124 -5.62 -6.61 -23.52
C SER A 124 -5.33 -7.19 -24.90
N GLN A 125 -5.60 -8.47 -25.05
CA GLN A 125 -5.60 -9.19 -26.32
C GLN A 125 -6.96 -9.89 -26.46
N GLY A 126 -7.46 -9.99 -27.67
CA GLY A 126 -8.75 -10.63 -27.96
C GLY A 126 -9.49 -9.93 -29.08
N ASP A 127 -10.79 -10.15 -29.16
CA ASP A 127 -11.64 -9.51 -30.12
C ASP A 127 -11.81 -8.01 -29.85
N ALA A 128 -12.13 -7.23 -30.88
CA ALA A 128 -12.24 -5.77 -30.79
C ALA A 128 -13.19 -5.31 -29.66
N THR A 129 -14.28 -6.04 -29.44
CA THR A 129 -15.24 -5.76 -28.37
C THR A 129 -14.61 -5.95 -26.99
N ASP A 130 -13.84 -7.03 -26.78
CA ASP A 130 -13.17 -7.32 -25.50
C ASP A 130 -12.08 -6.30 -25.21
N ILE A 131 -11.30 -5.93 -26.23
CA ILE A 131 -10.27 -4.86 -26.10
C ILE A 131 -10.92 -3.54 -25.67
N LYS A 132 -12.07 -3.18 -26.28
CA LYS A 132 -12.82 -1.97 -25.91
C LYS A 132 -13.29 -2.01 -24.46
N ILE A 133 -13.87 -3.14 -24.01
CA ILE A 133 -14.32 -3.32 -22.63
C ILE A 133 -13.15 -3.15 -21.68
N GLN A 134 -12.01 -3.77 -21.93
CA GLN A 134 -10.82 -3.66 -21.08
C GLN A 134 -10.27 -2.22 -21.04
N ALA A 135 -10.22 -1.54 -22.17
CA ALA A 135 -9.80 -0.15 -22.24
C ALA A 135 -10.71 0.75 -21.36
N GLU A 136 -12.03 0.54 -21.39
CA GLU A 136 -12.97 1.26 -20.54
C GLU A 136 -12.73 0.99 -19.04
N GLN A 137 -12.37 -0.26 -18.65
CA GLN A 137 -12.03 -0.58 -17.27
C GLN A 137 -10.73 0.11 -16.82
N ILE A 138 -9.70 0.16 -17.68
CA ILE A 138 -8.46 0.89 -17.38
C ILE A 138 -8.74 2.38 -17.14
N VAL A 139 -9.60 3.00 -17.96
CA VAL A 139 -10.00 4.41 -17.78
C VAL A 139 -10.73 4.63 -16.45
N LYS A 140 -11.65 3.72 -16.08
CA LYS A 140 -12.34 3.79 -14.78
C LYS A 140 -11.38 3.63 -13.61
N THR A 141 -10.44 2.70 -13.73
CA THR A 141 -9.39 2.49 -12.71
C THR A 141 -8.51 3.73 -12.57
N LYS A 142 -8.08 4.36 -13.69
CA LYS A 142 -7.33 5.62 -13.66
C LYS A 142 -8.09 6.72 -12.91
N ALA A 143 -9.37 6.91 -13.22
CA ALA A 143 -10.19 7.92 -12.56
C ALA A 143 -10.33 7.66 -11.06
N ARG A 144 -10.52 6.40 -10.65
CA ARG A 144 -10.62 6.00 -9.24
C ARG A 144 -9.31 6.24 -8.48
N VAL A 145 -8.18 5.82 -9.03
CA VAL A 145 -6.86 6.00 -8.42
C VAL A 145 -6.54 7.49 -8.25
N ASN A 146 -6.76 8.30 -9.29
CA ASN A 146 -6.56 9.75 -9.22
C ASN A 146 -7.44 10.40 -8.16
N LYS A 147 -8.71 9.94 -8.05
CA LYS A 147 -9.61 10.43 -7.01
C LYS A 147 -9.10 10.08 -5.61
N ILE A 148 -8.61 8.88 -5.37
CA ILE A 148 -8.00 8.49 -4.09
C ILE A 148 -6.84 9.42 -3.75
N ILE A 149 -5.92 9.64 -4.70
CA ILE A 149 -4.77 10.51 -4.48
C ILE A 149 -5.23 11.95 -4.17
N ALA A 150 -6.19 12.49 -4.92
CA ALA A 150 -6.71 13.83 -4.70
C ALA A 150 -7.37 13.98 -3.32
N ASP A 151 -8.26 13.06 -2.95
CA ASP A 151 -8.99 13.07 -1.69
C ASP A 151 -8.02 12.97 -0.49
N GLU A 152 -7.00 12.12 -0.59
CA GLU A 152 -6.09 11.82 0.53
C GLU A 152 -4.93 12.82 0.66
N THR A 153 -4.59 13.54 -0.41
CA THR A 153 -3.52 14.56 -0.39
C THR A 153 -4.07 15.99 -0.28
N GLY A 154 -5.35 16.18 -0.58
CA GLY A 154 -5.98 17.51 -0.67
C GLY A 154 -5.63 18.27 -1.95
N ARG A 155 -4.97 17.63 -2.93
CA ARG A 155 -4.66 18.23 -4.22
C ARG A 155 -5.88 18.28 -5.13
N PRO A 156 -6.02 19.33 -5.96
CA PRO A 156 -7.07 19.36 -6.97
C PRO A 156 -6.97 18.15 -7.93
N LEU A 157 -8.09 17.50 -8.23
CA LEU A 157 -8.12 16.31 -9.09
C LEU A 157 -7.43 16.55 -10.45
N GLU A 158 -7.69 17.71 -11.07
CA GLU A 158 -7.08 18.08 -12.35
C GLU A 158 -5.55 18.18 -12.30
N GLN A 159 -4.98 18.55 -11.13
CA GLN A 159 -3.55 18.52 -10.94
C GLN A 159 -3.03 17.08 -10.81
N VAL A 160 -3.71 16.26 -10.01
CA VAL A 160 -3.36 14.84 -9.86
C VAL A 160 -3.41 14.12 -11.22
N GLU A 161 -4.40 14.40 -12.05
CA GLU A 161 -4.52 13.84 -13.39
C GLU A 161 -3.35 14.21 -14.31
N ARG A 162 -2.83 15.43 -14.19
CA ARG A 162 -1.61 15.85 -14.94
C ARG A 162 -0.36 15.18 -14.39
N ASP A 163 -0.21 15.15 -13.07
CA ASP A 163 0.99 14.61 -12.41
C ASP A 163 1.10 13.09 -12.63
N THR A 164 -0.02 12.36 -12.62
CA THR A 164 -0.05 10.91 -12.80
C THR A 164 -0.02 10.47 -14.27
N ASP A 165 -0.05 11.37 -15.25
CA ASP A 165 -0.03 10.99 -16.67
C ASP A 165 1.26 10.27 -17.07
N ARG A 166 2.36 10.55 -16.38
CA ARG A 166 3.64 9.86 -16.46
C ARG A 166 4.18 9.57 -15.06
N ASP A 167 5.32 8.89 -15.00
CA ASP A 167 6.01 8.63 -13.73
C ASP A 167 6.39 9.93 -13.04
N TYR A 168 5.75 10.21 -11.92
CA TYR A 168 6.03 11.38 -11.10
C TYR A 168 6.71 10.93 -9.80
N TRP A 169 8.05 11.02 -9.81
CA TRP A 169 8.88 10.65 -8.68
C TRP A 169 9.07 11.81 -7.71
N MET A 170 9.02 11.49 -6.42
CA MET A 170 9.19 12.44 -5.33
C MET A 170 10.21 11.91 -4.33
N SER A 171 11.09 12.80 -3.84
CA SER A 171 11.82 12.64 -2.59
C SER A 171 10.86 12.71 -1.40
N VAL A 172 11.36 12.46 -0.18
CA VAL A 172 10.52 12.56 1.04
C VAL A 172 9.98 13.97 1.21
N ASP A 173 10.82 15.00 1.03
CA ASP A 173 10.41 16.40 1.20
C ASP A 173 9.35 16.82 0.18
N GLU A 174 9.51 16.42 -1.08
CA GLU A 174 8.51 16.64 -2.14
C GLU A 174 7.21 15.87 -1.83
N ALA A 175 7.28 14.66 -1.28
CA ALA A 175 6.11 13.88 -0.89
C ALA A 175 5.37 14.47 0.33
N ILE A 176 6.08 15.13 1.25
CA ILE A 176 5.47 15.91 2.34
C ILE A 176 4.75 17.13 1.75
N GLU A 177 5.41 17.89 0.88
CA GLU A 177 4.81 19.04 0.20
C GLU A 177 3.60 18.64 -0.66
N TYR A 178 3.67 17.48 -1.29
CA TYR A 178 2.56 16.93 -2.08
C TYR A 178 1.36 16.50 -1.21
N GLY A 179 1.59 16.17 0.05
CA GLY A 179 0.57 15.73 1.00
C GLY A 179 0.45 14.20 1.11
N ILE A 180 1.38 13.46 0.55
CA ILE A 180 1.44 11.99 0.68
C ILE A 180 1.95 11.63 2.07
N VAL A 181 3.06 12.21 2.49
CA VAL A 181 3.74 11.98 3.77
C VAL A 181 3.38 13.08 4.75
N GLU A 182 3.26 12.75 6.04
CA GLU A 182 3.10 13.76 7.10
C GLU A 182 4.46 14.23 7.61
N LYS A 183 5.31 13.30 8.04
CA LYS A 183 6.64 13.64 8.57
C LYS A 183 7.68 12.56 8.32
N THR A 184 8.94 12.98 8.27
CA THR A 184 10.09 12.08 8.30
C THR A 184 10.37 11.66 9.74
N ILE A 185 10.67 10.36 9.94
CA ILE A 185 11.08 9.80 11.22
C ILE A 185 12.44 9.11 11.07
N THR A 186 13.22 9.06 12.14
CA THR A 186 14.56 8.47 12.16
C THR A 186 14.71 7.36 13.21
N SER A 187 13.78 7.25 14.12
CA SER A 187 13.77 6.23 15.16
C SER A 187 12.37 5.64 15.36
N PHE A 188 12.30 4.47 15.96
CA PHE A 188 11.02 3.82 16.29
C PHE A 188 10.24 4.64 17.34
N ALA A 189 10.94 5.34 18.23
CA ALA A 189 10.32 6.20 19.24
C ALA A 189 9.52 7.38 18.62
N ASP A 190 9.87 7.81 17.40
CA ASP A 190 9.16 8.89 16.70
C ASP A 190 7.73 8.49 16.27
N LEU A 191 7.39 7.18 16.29
CA LEU A 191 6.04 6.69 16.04
C LEU A 191 5.08 6.89 17.21
N GLU A 192 5.60 7.08 18.41
CA GLU A 192 4.81 7.21 19.65
C GLU A 192 4.61 8.68 20.05
N SER A 193 5.28 9.60 19.36
CA SER A 193 5.23 11.05 19.55
C SER A 193 4.22 11.66 18.55
#